data_4d6332d0fe09384fa95727240e4d1545
#
_entry.id   4d6332d0fe09384fa95727240e4d1545
#
_cell.length_a   1.000
_cell.length_b   1.000
_cell.length_c   1.000
_cell.angle_alpha   90.00
_cell.angle_beta   90.00
_cell.angle_gamma   90.00
#
_symmetry.space_group_name_H-M   'P 1'
#
loop_
_entity.id
_entity.type
_entity.pdbx_description
1 polymer ?
#
loop_
_entity_poly.entity_id
_entity_poly.type
_entity_poly.pdbx_seq_one_letter_code
_entity_poly.pdbx_strand_id
1 'polypeptide(L)'
;METALRLFRTYGIKSVTMFDIAKECGVSKKTVYEHFADKEALVKSGVQTVLDGLQQQLDHGRRQAENAIAEQLQTAHILEVLARTMNPVMMHEVRKYHPEVGQAVEDFRRDNVLQGIRENLERGIEEGLYHPYLKLDIMARMRQLQLDAAFDQAQYPPEQFDMHQVMQEITFNYIMGIATPEGRKLAGRYLVTASAPSFSLE
;
A
#
# COMPACT_ATOMS: atom_id res chain seq x y z
N MET A 1 -0.09 -18.30 10.05
CA MET A 1 -0.17 -17.38 8.88
C MET A 1 1.09 -16.55 8.73
N GLU A 2 1.52 -15.83 9.73
CA GLU A 2 2.68 -14.92 9.68
C GLU A 2 3.96 -15.58 9.15
N THR A 3 4.29 -16.78 9.64
CA THR A 3 5.44 -17.57 9.14
C THR A 3 5.35 -17.86 7.64
N ALA A 4 4.19 -18.22 7.14
CA ALA A 4 3.99 -18.49 5.72
C ALA A 4 4.18 -17.23 4.88
N LEU A 5 3.61 -16.11 5.29
CA LEU A 5 3.79 -14.81 4.64
C LEU A 5 5.26 -14.38 4.63
N ARG A 6 5.97 -14.57 5.73
CA ARG A 6 7.41 -14.28 5.82
C ARG A 6 8.21 -15.13 4.83
N LEU A 7 7.95 -16.43 4.78
CA LEU A 7 8.62 -17.33 3.82
C LEU A 7 8.30 -16.95 2.37
N PHE A 8 7.04 -16.65 2.05
CA PHE A 8 6.64 -16.21 0.71
C PHE A 8 7.30 -14.89 0.30
N ARG A 9 7.42 -13.94 1.22
CA ARG A 9 8.13 -12.68 0.98
C ARG A 9 9.63 -12.89 0.75
N THR A 10 10.24 -13.85 1.44
CA THR A 10 11.68 -14.10 1.35
C THR A 10 12.05 -14.92 0.10
N TYR A 11 11.30 -15.99 -0.18
CA TYR A 11 11.69 -17.01 -1.16
C TYR A 11 10.77 -17.10 -2.37
N GLY A 12 9.67 -16.34 -2.41
CA GLY A 12 8.59 -16.51 -3.39
C GLY A 12 7.63 -17.63 -3.01
N ILE A 13 6.42 -17.59 -3.59
CA ILE A 13 5.39 -18.60 -3.29
C ILE A 13 5.79 -19.97 -3.84
N LYS A 14 6.28 -20.00 -5.09
CA LYS A 14 6.58 -21.26 -5.81
C LYS A 14 7.62 -22.10 -5.06
N SER A 15 8.64 -21.48 -4.52
CA SER A 15 9.78 -22.15 -3.86
C SER A 15 9.45 -22.72 -2.49
N VAL A 16 8.43 -22.20 -1.81
CA VAL A 16 8.03 -22.61 -0.46
C VAL A 16 7.00 -23.71 -0.51
N THR A 17 7.24 -24.83 0.19
CA THR A 17 6.30 -25.96 0.29
C THR A 17 5.53 -25.94 1.62
N MET A 18 4.41 -26.68 1.70
CA MET A 18 3.69 -26.91 2.95
C MET A 18 4.56 -27.59 4.03
N PHE A 19 5.56 -28.35 3.61
CA PHE A 19 6.53 -28.96 4.52
C PHE A 19 7.48 -27.90 5.11
N ASP A 20 7.97 -26.98 4.31
CA ASP A 20 8.85 -25.89 4.79
C ASP A 20 8.13 -25.03 5.82
N ILE A 21 6.86 -24.72 5.56
CA ILE A 21 6.01 -23.96 6.49
C ILE A 21 5.81 -24.72 7.81
N ALA A 22 5.47 -26.03 7.74
CA ALA A 22 5.31 -26.87 8.91
C ALA A 22 6.58 -26.93 9.75
N LYS A 23 7.73 -27.14 9.09
CA LYS A 23 9.06 -27.18 9.71
C LYS A 23 9.38 -25.86 10.42
N GLU A 24 9.16 -24.74 9.76
CA GLU A 24 9.45 -23.42 10.29
C GLU A 24 8.51 -23.04 11.46
N CYS A 25 7.27 -23.53 11.43
CA CYS A 25 6.31 -23.36 12.52
C CYS A 25 6.55 -24.34 13.70
N GLY A 26 7.45 -25.31 13.56
CA GLY A 26 7.68 -26.35 14.58
C GLY A 26 6.49 -27.31 14.76
N VAL A 27 5.66 -27.50 13.71
CA VAL A 27 4.48 -28.37 13.74
C VAL A 27 4.57 -29.48 12.70
N SER A 28 3.68 -30.47 12.79
CA SER A 28 3.61 -31.54 11.78
C SER A 28 2.99 -30.99 10.47
N LYS A 29 3.35 -31.62 9.33
CA LYS A 29 2.70 -31.35 8.04
C LYS A 29 1.18 -31.61 8.15
N LYS A 30 0.74 -32.62 8.90
CA LYS A 30 -0.68 -32.91 9.13
C LYS A 30 -1.39 -31.73 9.78
N THR A 31 -0.77 -31.09 10.78
CA THR A 31 -1.33 -29.91 11.46
C THR A 31 -1.55 -28.75 10.49
N VAL A 32 -0.62 -28.51 9.56
CA VAL A 32 -0.82 -27.44 8.56
C VAL A 32 -2.00 -27.76 7.64
N TYR A 33 -2.13 -29.04 7.21
CA TYR A 33 -3.25 -29.48 6.37
C TYR A 33 -4.60 -29.53 7.09
N GLU A 34 -4.62 -29.59 8.42
CA GLU A 34 -5.85 -29.45 9.22
C GLU A 34 -6.43 -28.03 9.15
N HIS A 35 -5.56 -27.00 8.90
CA HIS A 35 -5.97 -25.61 8.79
C HIS A 35 -6.16 -25.13 7.34
N PHE A 36 -5.38 -25.69 6.40
CA PHE A 36 -5.40 -25.28 5.00
C PHE A 36 -5.40 -26.53 4.12
N ALA A 37 -6.45 -26.70 3.33
CA ALA A 37 -6.64 -27.89 2.48
C ALA A 37 -5.45 -28.11 1.54
N ASP A 38 -4.88 -27.02 1.04
CA ASP A 38 -3.74 -27.02 0.12
C ASP A 38 -2.98 -25.69 0.21
N LYS A 39 -1.95 -25.55 -0.63
CA LYS A 39 -1.14 -24.34 -0.71
C LYS A 39 -1.92 -23.15 -1.28
N GLU A 40 -2.87 -23.39 -2.19
CA GLU A 40 -3.73 -22.38 -2.78
C GLU A 40 -4.59 -21.70 -1.71
N ALA A 41 -5.24 -22.50 -0.86
CA ALA A 41 -6.02 -22.00 0.27
C ALA A 41 -5.16 -21.17 1.25
N LEU A 42 -3.91 -21.60 1.49
CA LEU A 42 -2.98 -20.86 2.33
C LEU A 42 -2.57 -19.53 1.70
N VAL A 43 -2.24 -19.49 0.40
CA VAL A 43 -1.89 -18.27 -0.34
C VAL A 43 -3.06 -17.30 -0.35
N LYS A 44 -4.27 -17.77 -0.65
CA LYS A 44 -5.51 -16.98 -0.64
C LYS A 44 -5.75 -16.34 0.73
N SER A 45 -5.68 -17.14 1.79
CA SER A 45 -5.85 -16.65 3.17
C SER A 45 -4.75 -15.66 3.56
N GLY A 46 -3.51 -15.89 3.12
CA GLY A 46 -2.38 -15.02 3.39
C GLY A 46 -2.53 -13.65 2.72
N VAL A 47 -2.89 -13.63 1.44
CA VAL A 47 -3.13 -12.37 0.71
C VAL A 47 -4.32 -11.63 1.31
N GLN A 48 -5.42 -12.32 1.64
CA GLN A 48 -6.56 -11.68 2.29
C GLN A 48 -6.16 -11.02 3.62
N THR A 49 -5.36 -11.71 4.45
CA THR A 49 -4.83 -11.14 5.70
C THR A 49 -4.05 -9.84 5.46
N VAL A 50 -3.25 -9.78 4.38
CA VAL A 50 -2.49 -8.57 4.02
C VAL A 50 -3.43 -7.44 3.58
N LEU A 51 -4.43 -7.74 2.74
CA LEU A 51 -5.41 -6.75 2.27
C LEU A 51 -6.27 -6.19 3.41
N ASP A 52 -6.74 -7.07 4.32
CA ASP A 52 -7.51 -6.66 5.50
C ASP A 52 -6.67 -5.77 6.43
N GLY A 53 -5.41 -6.13 6.64
CA GLY A 53 -4.47 -5.33 7.43
C GLY A 53 -4.19 -3.97 6.80
N LEU A 54 -4.04 -3.91 5.47
CA LEU A 54 -3.88 -2.66 4.75
C LEU A 54 -5.12 -1.78 4.89
N GLN A 55 -6.32 -2.35 4.69
CA GLN A 55 -7.57 -1.60 4.85
C GLN A 55 -7.70 -1.00 6.24
N GLN A 56 -7.42 -1.79 7.29
CA GLN A 56 -7.44 -1.32 8.67
C GLN A 56 -6.48 -0.15 8.91
N GLN A 57 -5.26 -0.21 8.34
CA GLN A 57 -4.28 0.87 8.47
C GLN A 57 -4.73 2.14 7.74
N LEU A 58 -5.28 2.02 6.52
CA LEU A 58 -5.81 3.14 5.75
C LEU A 58 -6.99 3.80 6.48
N ASP A 59 -7.93 3.00 6.99
CA ASP A 59 -9.09 3.51 7.73
C ASP A 59 -8.67 4.16 9.07
N HIS A 60 -7.69 3.60 9.75
CA HIS A 60 -7.14 4.19 10.96
C HIS A 60 -6.47 5.54 10.65
N GLY A 61 -5.63 5.57 9.61
CA GLY A 61 -4.97 6.79 9.16
C GLY A 61 -5.96 7.89 8.82
N ARG A 62 -7.03 7.55 8.07
CA ARG A 62 -8.10 8.50 7.72
C ARG A 62 -8.78 9.10 8.95
N ARG A 63 -9.10 8.26 9.95
CA ARG A 63 -9.75 8.72 11.20
C ARG A 63 -8.85 9.59 12.06
N GLN A 64 -7.54 9.36 12.03
CA GLN A 64 -6.57 10.11 12.84
C GLN A 64 -6.07 11.38 12.15
N ALA A 65 -6.20 11.47 10.83
CA ALA A 65 -5.70 12.61 10.09
C ALA A 65 -6.48 13.89 10.40
N GLU A 66 -5.77 14.95 10.76
CA GLU A 66 -6.34 16.26 11.07
C GLU A 66 -7.07 16.90 9.88
N ASN A 67 -6.67 16.58 8.67
CA ASN A 67 -7.21 17.12 7.42
C ASN A 67 -6.83 16.22 6.22
N ALA A 68 -7.42 16.51 5.07
CA ALA A 68 -7.23 15.73 3.84
C ALA A 68 -5.76 15.65 3.37
N ILE A 69 -4.96 16.69 3.60
CA ILE A 69 -3.53 16.68 3.23
C ILE A 69 -2.73 15.76 4.16
N ALA A 70 -2.97 15.83 5.46
CA ALA A 70 -2.35 14.93 6.43
C ALA A 70 -2.70 13.46 6.14
N GLU A 71 -3.95 13.18 5.77
CA GLU A 71 -4.40 11.85 5.34
C GLU A 71 -3.64 11.36 4.11
N GLN A 72 -3.42 12.21 3.08
CA GLN A 72 -2.65 11.83 1.89
C GLN A 72 -1.19 11.49 2.21
N LEU A 73 -0.56 12.26 3.08
CA LEU A 73 0.83 11.99 3.50
C LEU A 73 0.93 10.69 4.31
N GLN A 74 -0.02 10.44 5.20
CA GLN A 74 -0.08 9.21 5.97
C GLN A 74 -0.37 7.99 5.09
N THR A 75 -1.29 8.11 4.14
CA THR A 75 -1.56 7.07 3.14
C THR A 75 -0.31 6.75 2.32
N ALA A 76 0.43 7.76 1.87
CA ALA A 76 1.68 7.56 1.13
C ALA A 76 2.71 6.80 1.96
N HIS A 77 2.84 7.10 3.24
CA HIS A 77 3.73 6.39 4.15
C HIS A 77 3.31 4.92 4.36
N ILE A 78 2.02 4.65 4.57
CA ILE A 78 1.50 3.28 4.69
C ILE A 78 1.82 2.46 3.43
N LEU A 79 1.57 3.05 2.25
CA LEU A 79 1.84 2.39 0.97
C LEU A 79 3.34 2.21 0.71
N GLU A 80 4.19 3.15 1.11
CA GLU A 80 5.65 3.02 1.05
C GLU A 80 6.14 1.84 1.89
N VAL A 81 5.68 1.72 3.14
CA VAL A 81 6.03 0.60 4.03
C VAL A 81 5.58 -0.72 3.41
N LEU A 82 4.38 -0.77 2.84
CA LEU A 82 3.89 -1.95 2.12
C LEU A 82 4.81 -2.28 0.94
N ALA A 83 5.15 -1.31 0.09
CA ALA A 83 6.00 -1.50 -1.08
C ALA A 83 7.37 -2.10 -0.72
N ARG A 84 7.99 -1.61 0.34
CA ARG A 84 9.28 -2.12 0.84
C ARG A 84 9.20 -3.57 1.35
N THR A 85 8.05 -3.99 1.84
CA THR A 85 7.84 -5.35 2.34
C THR A 85 7.39 -6.34 1.27
N MET A 86 6.99 -5.85 0.10
CA MET A 86 6.51 -6.70 -1.00
C MET A 86 7.66 -7.24 -1.82
N ASN A 87 7.70 -8.57 -1.99
CA ASN A 87 8.62 -9.20 -2.93
C ASN A 87 8.00 -9.19 -4.34
N PRO A 88 8.67 -8.59 -5.35
CA PRO A 88 8.17 -8.56 -6.73
C PRO A 88 7.96 -9.94 -7.32
N VAL A 89 8.82 -10.90 -6.98
CA VAL A 89 8.68 -12.30 -7.42
C VAL A 89 7.37 -12.87 -6.89
N MET A 90 7.05 -12.64 -5.62
CA MET A 90 5.79 -13.08 -5.03
C MET A 90 4.58 -12.47 -5.75
N MET A 91 4.61 -11.17 -6.06
CA MET A 91 3.53 -10.52 -6.79
C MET A 91 3.38 -11.02 -8.23
N HIS A 92 4.49 -11.27 -8.91
CA HIS A 92 4.47 -11.89 -10.23
C HIS A 92 3.87 -13.31 -10.17
N GLU A 93 4.26 -14.11 -9.17
CA GLU A 93 3.75 -15.47 -8.96
C GLU A 93 2.26 -15.48 -8.63
N VAL A 94 1.77 -14.55 -7.81
CA VAL A 94 0.34 -14.37 -7.53
C VAL A 94 -0.43 -14.16 -8.83
N ARG A 95 -0.02 -13.19 -9.65
CA ARG A 95 -0.71 -12.91 -10.92
C ARG A 95 -0.67 -14.08 -11.90
N LYS A 96 0.46 -14.81 -11.96
CA LYS A 96 0.68 -15.85 -12.97
C LYS A 96 0.11 -17.21 -12.59
N TYR A 97 0.21 -17.58 -11.32
CA TYR A 97 -0.10 -18.93 -10.87
C TYR A 97 -1.31 -19.02 -9.93
N HIS A 98 -1.79 -17.88 -9.42
CA HIS A 98 -2.91 -17.77 -8.48
C HIS A 98 -3.94 -16.73 -8.97
N PRO A 99 -4.58 -16.94 -10.14
CA PRO A 99 -5.38 -15.91 -10.81
C PRO A 99 -6.56 -15.41 -9.97
N GLU A 100 -7.20 -16.27 -9.16
CA GLU A 100 -8.28 -15.83 -8.25
C GLU A 100 -7.76 -14.89 -7.17
N VAL A 101 -6.55 -15.16 -6.65
CA VAL A 101 -5.90 -14.31 -5.65
C VAL A 101 -5.47 -13.00 -6.29
N GLY A 102 -4.91 -13.05 -7.51
CA GLY A 102 -4.59 -11.86 -8.29
C GLY A 102 -5.81 -10.97 -8.54
N GLN A 103 -6.95 -11.58 -8.88
CA GLN A 103 -8.21 -10.86 -9.06
C GLN A 103 -8.68 -10.17 -7.77
N ALA A 104 -8.58 -10.84 -6.61
CA ALA A 104 -8.92 -10.24 -5.32
C ALA A 104 -8.06 -8.99 -5.00
N VAL A 105 -6.78 -9.00 -5.36
CA VAL A 105 -5.91 -7.82 -5.24
C VAL A 105 -6.37 -6.68 -6.14
N GLU A 106 -6.71 -6.97 -7.41
CA GLU A 106 -7.20 -5.95 -8.35
C GLU A 106 -8.58 -5.40 -7.93
N ASP A 107 -9.46 -6.24 -7.40
CA ASP A 107 -10.76 -5.82 -6.87
C ASP A 107 -10.58 -4.90 -5.66
N PHE A 108 -9.69 -5.26 -4.73
CA PHE A 108 -9.34 -4.39 -3.60
C PHE A 108 -8.84 -3.02 -4.06
N ARG A 109 -7.96 -2.97 -5.06
CA ARG A 109 -7.44 -1.71 -5.61
C ARG A 109 -8.53 -0.87 -6.24
N ARG A 110 -9.43 -1.50 -7.02
CA ARG A 110 -10.53 -0.82 -7.69
C ARG A 110 -11.56 -0.30 -6.68
N ASP A 111 -11.95 -1.12 -5.72
CA ASP A 111 -13.11 -0.83 -4.87
C ASP A 111 -12.72 -0.07 -3.60
N ASN A 112 -11.58 -0.38 -2.98
CA ASN A 112 -11.16 0.23 -1.71
C ASN A 112 -10.19 1.40 -1.92
N VAL A 113 -9.14 1.24 -2.73
CA VAL A 113 -8.14 2.29 -2.91
C VAL A 113 -8.70 3.46 -3.71
N LEU A 114 -9.37 3.19 -4.83
CA LEU A 114 -9.97 4.24 -5.67
C LEU A 114 -11.05 5.01 -4.91
N GLN A 115 -11.90 4.29 -4.17
CA GLN A 115 -12.93 4.92 -3.34
C GLN A 115 -12.32 5.78 -2.23
N GLY A 116 -11.27 5.30 -1.55
CA GLY A 116 -10.57 6.07 -0.53
C GLY A 116 -9.93 7.36 -1.06
N ILE A 117 -9.37 7.32 -2.27
CA ILE A 117 -8.85 8.53 -2.94
C ILE A 117 -9.98 9.52 -3.22
N ARG A 118 -11.14 9.03 -3.69
CA ARG A 118 -12.29 9.89 -3.98
C ARG A 118 -12.81 10.58 -2.72
N GLU A 119 -12.98 9.84 -1.64
CA GLU A 119 -13.43 10.38 -0.34
C GLU A 119 -12.46 11.41 0.22
N ASN A 120 -11.16 11.21 0.06
CA ASN A 120 -10.16 12.20 0.43
C ASN A 120 -10.25 13.48 -0.41
N LEU A 121 -10.51 13.36 -1.72
CA LEU A 121 -10.74 14.52 -2.59
C LEU A 121 -11.99 15.31 -2.16
N GLU A 122 -13.10 14.63 -1.86
CA GLU A 122 -14.34 15.23 -1.37
C GLU A 122 -14.09 15.99 -0.06
N ARG A 123 -13.44 15.32 0.92
CA ARG A 123 -13.03 15.92 2.19
C ARG A 123 -12.15 17.16 1.99
N GLY A 124 -11.16 17.09 1.13
CA GLY A 124 -10.24 18.22 0.91
C GLY A 124 -10.92 19.42 0.24
N ILE A 125 -11.95 19.19 -0.60
CA ILE A 125 -12.79 20.26 -1.16
C ILE A 125 -13.66 20.88 -0.05
N GLU A 126 -14.30 20.08 0.79
CA GLU A 126 -15.10 20.54 1.92
C GLU A 126 -14.28 21.36 2.94
N GLU A 127 -13.03 20.94 3.19
CA GLU A 127 -12.07 21.65 4.05
C GLU A 127 -11.48 22.91 3.39
N GLY A 128 -11.79 23.19 2.10
CA GLY A 128 -11.22 24.31 1.33
C GLY A 128 -9.73 24.15 0.97
N LEU A 129 -9.16 22.98 1.19
CA LEU A 129 -7.76 22.65 0.93
C LEU A 129 -7.51 22.25 -0.52
N TYR A 130 -8.51 21.73 -1.22
CA TYR A 130 -8.46 21.34 -2.62
C TYR A 130 -9.41 22.20 -3.46
N HIS A 131 -9.08 22.36 -4.74
CA HIS A 131 -9.86 23.19 -5.65
C HIS A 131 -11.26 22.60 -5.90
N PRO A 132 -12.35 23.39 -5.80
CA PRO A 132 -13.74 22.91 -5.91
C PRO A 132 -14.15 22.49 -7.33
N TYR A 133 -13.34 22.81 -8.35
CA TYR A 133 -13.61 22.45 -9.75
C TYR A 133 -12.99 21.14 -10.20
N LEU A 134 -12.35 20.40 -9.30
CA LEU A 134 -11.74 19.10 -9.61
C LEU A 134 -12.80 18.11 -10.09
N LYS A 135 -12.46 17.36 -11.14
CA LYS A 135 -13.26 16.24 -11.61
C LYS A 135 -12.87 14.99 -10.83
N LEU A 136 -13.60 14.69 -9.76
CA LEU A 136 -13.23 13.68 -8.77
C LEU A 136 -12.86 12.33 -9.37
N ASP A 137 -13.69 11.80 -10.29
CA ASP A 137 -13.44 10.49 -10.90
C ASP A 137 -12.16 10.48 -11.75
N ILE A 138 -11.85 11.59 -12.44
CA ILE A 138 -10.62 11.72 -13.23
C ILE A 138 -9.42 11.81 -12.30
N MET A 139 -9.49 12.67 -11.27
CA MET A 139 -8.39 12.88 -10.33
C MET A 139 -8.10 11.64 -9.51
N ALA A 140 -9.14 10.92 -9.08
CA ALA A 140 -8.97 9.67 -8.35
C ALA A 140 -8.26 8.61 -9.20
N ARG A 141 -8.66 8.45 -10.47
CA ARG A 141 -7.96 7.53 -11.39
C ARG A 141 -6.53 7.96 -11.69
N MET A 142 -6.28 9.25 -11.89
CA MET A 142 -4.91 9.76 -12.09
C MET A 142 -4.04 9.44 -10.87
N ARG A 143 -4.57 9.67 -9.65
CA ARG A 143 -3.84 9.32 -8.43
C ARG A 143 -3.58 7.83 -8.31
N GLN A 144 -4.57 7.00 -8.59
CA GLN A 144 -4.41 5.54 -8.58
C GLN A 144 -3.30 5.11 -9.55
N LEU A 145 -3.30 5.61 -10.79
CA LEU A 145 -2.27 5.29 -11.78
C LEU A 145 -0.86 5.73 -11.33
N GLN A 146 -0.74 6.87 -10.66
CA GLN A 146 0.54 7.30 -10.08
C GLN A 146 1.04 6.34 -8.99
N LEU A 147 0.13 5.89 -8.10
CA LEU A 147 0.46 4.90 -7.07
C LEU A 147 0.85 3.56 -7.71
N ASP A 148 0.12 3.12 -8.73
CA ASP A 148 0.41 1.89 -9.46
C ASP A 148 1.79 1.94 -10.12
N ALA A 149 2.13 3.07 -10.74
CA ALA A 149 3.44 3.27 -11.33
C ALA A 149 4.57 3.25 -10.29
N ALA A 150 4.33 3.78 -9.08
CA ALA A 150 5.31 3.73 -7.99
C ALA A 150 5.64 2.29 -7.56
N PHE A 151 4.67 1.37 -7.63
CA PHE A 151 4.87 -0.04 -7.31
C PHE A 151 5.49 -0.85 -8.46
N ASP A 152 5.60 -0.27 -9.65
CA ASP A 152 6.16 -0.95 -10.82
C ASP A 152 7.68 -0.80 -10.86
N GLN A 153 8.38 -1.87 -10.53
CA GLN A 153 9.85 -1.88 -10.54
C GLN A 153 10.46 -1.76 -11.96
N ALA A 154 9.69 -1.92 -13.03
CA ALA A 154 10.15 -1.61 -14.38
C ALA A 154 10.24 -0.10 -14.60
N GLN A 155 9.40 0.69 -13.89
CA GLN A 155 9.43 2.15 -13.92
C GLN A 155 10.43 2.73 -12.90
N TYR A 156 10.46 2.15 -11.69
CA TYR A 156 11.32 2.59 -10.60
C TYR A 156 12.16 1.42 -10.06
N PRO A 157 13.20 0.98 -10.79
CA PRO A 157 14.08 -0.10 -10.33
C PRO A 157 14.76 0.27 -9.00
N PRO A 158 14.75 -0.63 -7.99
CA PRO A 158 15.28 -0.33 -6.65
C PRO A 158 16.79 -0.07 -6.62
N GLU A 159 17.52 -0.48 -7.67
CA GLU A 159 18.96 -0.18 -7.83
C GLU A 159 19.22 1.29 -8.20
N GLN A 160 18.21 2.00 -8.72
CA GLN A 160 18.33 3.38 -9.19
C GLN A 160 17.47 4.36 -8.39
N PHE A 161 16.38 3.89 -7.79
CA PHE A 161 15.39 4.73 -7.12
C PHE A 161 15.13 4.26 -5.69
N ASP A 162 15.20 5.20 -4.75
CA ASP A 162 14.70 4.98 -3.39
C ASP A 162 13.18 5.12 -3.36
N MET A 163 12.49 4.09 -2.91
CA MET A 163 11.01 4.06 -2.87
C MET A 163 10.42 5.17 -1.99
N HIS A 164 11.11 5.56 -0.93
CA HIS A 164 10.67 6.67 -0.09
C HIS A 164 10.65 7.98 -0.89
N GLN A 165 11.73 8.25 -1.63
CA GLN A 165 11.80 9.44 -2.48
C GLN A 165 10.75 9.41 -3.58
N VAL A 166 10.56 8.27 -4.25
CA VAL A 166 9.51 8.11 -5.28
C VAL A 166 8.13 8.43 -4.72
N MET A 167 7.78 7.85 -3.56
CA MET A 167 6.47 8.09 -2.94
C MET A 167 6.29 9.54 -2.47
N GLN A 168 7.35 10.16 -1.96
CA GLN A 168 7.34 11.57 -1.56
C GLN A 168 7.10 12.48 -2.77
N GLU A 169 7.87 12.32 -3.84
CA GLU A 169 7.78 13.17 -5.04
C GLU A 169 6.42 13.03 -5.73
N ILE A 170 5.93 11.81 -5.93
CA ILE A 170 4.63 11.55 -6.53
C ILE A 170 3.51 12.17 -5.67
N THR A 171 3.58 12.01 -4.35
CA THR A 171 2.56 12.53 -3.43
C THR A 171 2.60 14.04 -3.35
N PHE A 172 3.78 14.63 -3.26
CA PHE A 172 3.95 16.07 -3.27
C PHE A 172 3.43 16.71 -4.56
N ASN A 173 3.83 16.16 -5.70
CA ASN A 173 3.38 16.64 -7.01
C ASN A 173 1.85 16.57 -7.14
N TYR A 174 1.24 15.47 -6.69
CA TYR A 174 -0.21 15.32 -6.67
C TYR A 174 -0.88 16.40 -5.80
N ILE A 175 -0.45 16.57 -4.56
CA ILE A 175 -1.01 17.58 -3.64
C ILE A 175 -0.86 18.98 -4.25
N MET A 176 0.30 19.34 -4.78
CA MET A 176 0.53 20.65 -5.39
C MET A 176 -0.36 20.89 -6.61
N GLY A 177 -0.74 19.86 -7.34
CA GLY A 177 -1.62 19.93 -8.49
C GLY A 177 -3.09 20.18 -8.16
N ILE A 178 -3.55 19.72 -6.99
CA ILE A 178 -4.97 19.80 -6.58
C ILE A 178 -5.26 20.85 -5.51
N ALA A 179 -4.23 21.30 -4.78
CA ALA A 179 -4.37 22.14 -3.59
C ALA A 179 -4.60 23.61 -3.94
N THR A 180 -5.52 24.24 -3.20
CA THR A 180 -5.70 25.71 -3.13
C THR A 180 -4.43 26.38 -2.58
N PRO A 181 -4.29 27.72 -2.66
CA PRO A 181 -3.19 28.43 -2.00
C PRO A 181 -3.07 28.09 -0.50
N GLU A 182 -4.20 27.94 0.21
CA GLU A 182 -4.26 27.53 1.61
C GLU A 182 -3.75 26.09 1.80
N GLY A 183 -4.22 25.16 0.96
CA GLY A 183 -3.75 23.78 0.96
C GLY A 183 -2.25 23.68 0.68
N ARG A 184 -1.71 24.43 -0.28
CA ARG A 184 -0.27 24.45 -0.57
C ARG A 184 0.56 24.95 0.61
N LYS A 185 0.10 26.00 1.28
CA LYS A 185 0.74 26.52 2.49
C LYS A 185 0.77 25.48 3.61
N LEU A 186 -0.33 24.75 3.78
CA LEU A 186 -0.41 23.69 4.79
C LEU A 186 0.50 22.51 4.43
N ALA A 187 0.49 22.05 3.18
CA ALA A 187 1.37 20.99 2.71
C ALA A 187 2.85 21.32 2.91
N GLY A 188 3.24 22.57 2.65
CA GLY A 188 4.60 23.06 2.88
C GLY A 188 5.04 22.92 4.35
N ARG A 189 4.14 23.11 5.32
CA ARG A 189 4.46 22.94 6.74
C ARG A 189 4.78 21.47 7.07
N TYR A 190 3.99 20.53 6.56
CA TYR A 190 4.23 19.10 6.79
C TYR A 190 5.55 18.63 6.19
N LEU A 191 5.94 19.15 5.02
CA LEU A 191 7.21 18.79 4.39
C LEU A 191 8.43 19.31 5.16
N VAL A 192 8.35 20.52 5.69
CA VAL A 192 9.43 21.09 6.52
C VAL A 192 9.61 20.28 7.80
N THR A 193 8.52 19.84 8.43
CA THR A 193 8.57 19.00 9.64
C THR A 193 9.07 17.57 9.35
N ALA A 194 8.75 17.00 8.18
CA ALA A 194 9.23 15.69 7.78
C ALA A 194 10.71 15.67 7.38
N SER A 195 11.26 16.80 6.91
CA SER A 195 12.67 16.95 6.52
C SER A 195 13.58 17.38 7.67
N ALA A 196 13.04 17.67 8.85
CA ALA A 196 13.85 17.96 10.03
C ALA A 196 14.54 16.66 10.49
N PRO A 197 15.88 16.63 10.63
CA PRO A 197 16.56 15.46 11.15
C PRO A 197 16.00 15.19 12.56
N SER A 198 15.59 13.94 12.80
CA SER A 198 15.21 13.46 14.12
C SER A 198 16.41 13.60 15.05
N PHE A 199 16.51 14.72 15.75
CA PHE A 199 17.41 14.83 16.87
C PHE A 199 16.91 13.87 17.96
N SER A 200 17.58 12.72 18.05
CA SER A 200 17.51 11.86 19.22
C SER A 200 18.07 12.68 20.39
N LEU A 201 17.21 13.12 21.28
CA LEU A 201 17.63 13.49 22.63
C LEU A 201 17.91 12.18 23.35
N GLU A 202 19.19 11.98 23.71
CA GLU A 202 19.67 10.95 24.64
C GLU A 202 18.95 11.03 26.00
#